data_782bf352c6372ad882aaac3e648eb88e
#
_entry.id   782bf352c6372ad882aaac3e648eb88e
#
_cell.length_a   1.000
_cell.length_b   1.000
_cell.length_c   1.000
_cell.angle_alpha   90.00
_cell.angle_beta   90.00
_cell.angle_gamma   90.00
#
_symmetry.space_group_name_H-M   'P 1'
#
loop_
_entity.id
_entity.type
_entity.pdbx_description
1 polymer ?
#
loop_
_entity_poly.entity_id
_entity_poly.type
_entity_poly.pdbx_seq_one_letter_code
_entity_poly.pdbx_strand_id
1 'polypeptide(L)'
;MTAGRVEPGAPPAATPRPDSDAGSSYPPVEPGYPADGTGGRDGGAGAVDGRAPEPRAVVRVSSPTELRNPRSLDLDLMSVRDVLKVINEDDRRVPAAVTKVLDEIAVAVELAVTALRAGRRVHYFGAGTSGRLGVLDAAELAPTFNTPDRWFCAHLAGGPDAMWRAVEDAEDDETGGAEEARGCVSPGDLVVGLAASGRTPYVLGALGAATGLGADTVLICADPGAVAARSVTVFIGVETGPEVVTGSTRMKAATAQKLVLNGFSTAVMVRLGRVYSNLMIDMVATNAKLRGRMISILVEATDCTEEVAQHALTEADGDLKAALVSLLSGAAVADARAALDRSANQVRGAIALLAG
;
A
#
# COMPACT_ATOMS: atom_id res chain seq x y z
N MET A 1 -9.82 57.36 52.38
CA MET A 1 -9.25 57.04 51.09
C MET A 1 -10.05 55.91 50.48
N THR A 2 -10.94 56.23 49.56
CA THR A 2 -11.98 55.35 48.99
C THR A 2 -11.40 54.64 47.79
N ALA A 3 -11.40 53.30 47.86
CA ALA A 3 -10.97 52.43 46.76
C ALA A 3 -12.12 52.35 45.70
N GLY A 4 -11.85 52.82 44.48
CA GLY A 4 -12.78 52.73 43.37
C GLY A 4 -12.88 51.32 42.82
N ARG A 5 -14.10 50.81 42.66
CA ARG A 5 -14.45 49.60 41.90
C ARG A 5 -14.33 49.91 40.41
N VAL A 6 -13.54 49.10 39.73
CA VAL A 6 -13.49 49.05 38.24
C VAL A 6 -14.53 48.01 37.81
N GLU A 7 -15.55 48.44 37.04
CA GLU A 7 -16.51 47.54 36.40
C GLU A 7 -15.86 46.87 35.16
N PRO A 8 -16.14 45.62 34.86
CA PRO A 8 -15.64 44.95 33.65
C PRO A 8 -16.44 45.43 32.42
N GLY A 9 -15.70 45.94 31.42
CA GLY A 9 -16.25 46.41 30.16
C GLY A 9 -16.92 45.28 29.37
N ALA A 10 -18.00 45.66 28.66
CA ALA A 10 -18.79 44.80 27.80
C ALA A 10 -17.93 44.25 26.63
N PRO A 11 -18.22 43.03 26.14
CA PRO A 11 -17.50 42.44 25.01
C PRO A 11 -17.83 43.21 23.70
N PRO A 12 -16.87 43.30 22.77
CA PRO A 12 -17.09 43.98 21.48
C PRO A 12 -18.13 43.24 20.65
N ALA A 13 -18.97 44.05 19.95
CA ALA A 13 -20.02 43.57 19.07
C ALA A 13 -19.46 42.68 17.94
N ALA A 14 -20.15 41.57 17.69
CA ALA A 14 -19.80 40.64 16.62
C ALA A 14 -19.94 41.35 15.24
N THR A 15 -18.88 41.32 14.45
CA THR A 15 -18.90 41.72 13.04
C THR A 15 -19.85 40.81 12.25
N PRO A 16 -20.66 41.37 11.35
CA PRO A 16 -21.55 40.58 10.49
C PRO A 16 -20.72 39.68 9.55
N ARG A 17 -21.11 38.44 9.42
CA ARG A 17 -20.58 37.50 8.42
C ARG A 17 -20.98 38.02 7.05
N PRO A 18 -20.06 37.94 6.04
CA PRO A 18 -20.46 38.23 4.66
C PRO A 18 -21.41 37.13 4.18
N ASP A 19 -22.43 37.56 3.44
CA ASP A 19 -23.46 36.72 2.83
C ASP A 19 -22.84 35.63 1.96
N SER A 20 -23.26 34.40 2.21
CA SER A 20 -22.84 33.17 1.48
C SER A 20 -23.68 33.00 0.20
N ASP A 21 -23.62 33.94 -0.73
CA ASP A 21 -24.14 33.79 -2.09
C ASP A 21 -23.09 34.19 -3.13
N ALA A 22 -21.92 33.54 -3.06
CA ALA A 22 -21.02 33.43 -4.19
C ALA A 22 -21.20 32.05 -4.77
N GLY A 23 -21.96 31.95 -5.85
CA GLY A 23 -22.21 30.72 -6.59
C GLY A 23 -20.91 30.00 -6.90
N SER A 24 -20.83 28.74 -6.48
CA SER A 24 -19.78 27.83 -6.82
C SER A 24 -19.66 27.73 -8.35
N SER A 25 -18.58 28.26 -8.90
CA SER A 25 -18.27 28.20 -10.34
C SER A 25 -17.59 26.87 -10.73
N TYR A 26 -17.76 25.81 -9.97
CA TYR A 26 -17.38 24.48 -10.40
C TYR A 26 -18.54 23.87 -11.19
N PRO A 27 -18.35 23.49 -12.46
CA PRO A 27 -19.33 22.67 -13.16
C PRO A 27 -19.57 21.39 -12.36
N PRO A 28 -20.80 20.86 -12.34
CA PRO A 28 -21.06 19.58 -11.72
C PRO A 28 -20.14 18.55 -12.39
N VAL A 29 -19.31 17.87 -11.59
CA VAL A 29 -18.57 16.70 -12.04
C VAL A 29 -19.63 15.61 -12.22
N GLU A 30 -20.11 15.44 -13.43
CA GLU A 30 -20.87 14.25 -13.76
C GLU A 30 -19.94 13.05 -13.50
N PRO A 31 -20.37 12.07 -12.71
CA PRO A 31 -19.60 10.84 -12.59
C PRO A 31 -19.61 10.18 -13.96
N GLY A 32 -18.48 10.28 -14.67
CA GLY A 32 -18.24 9.58 -15.93
C GLY A 32 -18.10 8.09 -15.71
N TYR A 33 -19.17 7.44 -15.26
CA TYR A 33 -19.33 6.01 -15.37
C TYR A 33 -19.96 5.73 -16.72
N PRO A 34 -19.39 4.84 -17.54
CA PRO A 34 -20.12 4.35 -18.68
C PRO A 34 -21.35 3.59 -18.15
N ALA A 35 -22.50 4.26 -18.12
CA ALA A 35 -23.78 3.60 -18.15
C ALA A 35 -23.89 3.13 -19.58
N ASP A 36 -23.73 1.83 -19.84
CA ASP A 36 -24.31 1.10 -20.96
C ASP A 36 -23.47 -0.13 -21.29
N GLY A 37 -23.62 -1.12 -20.43
CA GLY A 37 -23.35 -2.52 -20.81
C GLY A 37 -24.65 -3.16 -21.33
N THR A 38 -25.21 -2.64 -22.43
CA THR A 38 -26.21 -3.41 -23.20
C THR A 38 -25.52 -4.42 -24.09
N GLY A 39 -24.85 -5.40 -23.48
CA GLY A 39 -24.54 -6.66 -24.11
C GLY A 39 -25.74 -7.59 -23.92
N GLY A 40 -26.50 -7.78 -24.96
CA GLY A 40 -27.65 -8.74 -24.96
C GLY A 40 -27.20 -10.10 -24.44
N ARG A 41 -27.77 -10.53 -23.34
CA ARG A 41 -27.85 -11.94 -22.98
C ARG A 41 -29.23 -12.42 -23.43
N ASP A 42 -29.23 -13.24 -24.47
CA ASP A 42 -30.39 -14.03 -24.88
C ASP A 42 -30.88 -14.83 -23.67
N GLY A 43 -32.16 -14.61 -23.36
CA GLY A 43 -32.84 -15.26 -22.25
C GLY A 43 -33.05 -16.73 -22.47
N GLY A 44 -32.25 -17.55 -21.85
CA GLY A 44 -32.65 -18.89 -21.48
C GLY A 44 -33.46 -18.84 -20.19
N ALA A 45 -34.77 -19.02 -20.26
CA ALA A 45 -35.63 -19.19 -19.11
C ALA A 45 -35.29 -20.51 -18.39
N GLY A 46 -34.28 -20.48 -17.54
CA GLY A 46 -34.04 -21.50 -16.53
C GLY A 46 -35.07 -21.33 -15.41
N ALA A 47 -35.85 -22.35 -15.12
CA ALA A 47 -36.81 -22.40 -14.04
C ALA A 47 -36.11 -22.01 -12.72
N VAL A 48 -36.57 -20.94 -12.09
CA VAL A 48 -36.12 -20.54 -10.73
C VAL A 48 -36.70 -21.59 -9.78
N ASP A 49 -35.84 -22.49 -9.29
CA ASP A 49 -36.19 -23.39 -8.20
C ASP A 49 -36.50 -22.53 -6.98
N GLY A 50 -37.74 -22.50 -6.56
CA GLY A 50 -38.27 -21.63 -5.49
C GLY A 50 -37.86 -22.06 -4.08
N ARG A 51 -36.64 -22.58 -3.89
CA ARG A 51 -36.04 -22.77 -2.59
C ARG A 51 -35.56 -21.41 -2.02
N ALA A 52 -36.12 -21.05 -0.89
CA ALA A 52 -35.57 -19.97 -0.09
C ALA A 52 -34.06 -20.24 0.16
N PRO A 53 -33.18 -19.25 0.05
CA PRO A 53 -31.76 -19.43 0.33
C PRO A 53 -31.64 -20.04 1.73
N GLU A 54 -30.81 -21.08 1.86
CA GLU A 54 -30.52 -21.68 3.17
C GLU A 54 -29.95 -20.58 4.10
N PRO A 55 -30.36 -20.56 5.37
CA PRO A 55 -29.83 -19.57 6.31
C PRO A 55 -28.31 -19.73 6.40
N ARG A 56 -27.58 -18.67 6.05
CA ARG A 56 -26.11 -18.63 6.15
C ARG A 56 -25.68 -19.00 7.55
N ALA A 57 -24.66 -19.84 7.67
CA ALA A 57 -24.10 -20.23 8.95
C ALA A 57 -23.63 -19.00 9.73
N VAL A 58 -24.13 -18.80 10.95
CA VAL A 58 -23.69 -17.73 11.84
C VAL A 58 -22.37 -18.14 12.44
N VAL A 59 -21.28 -17.52 11.98
CA VAL A 59 -19.93 -17.71 12.56
C VAL A 59 -19.71 -16.67 13.64
N ARG A 60 -19.55 -17.10 14.88
CA ARG A 60 -19.08 -16.21 15.96
C ARG A 60 -17.57 -16.03 15.82
N VAL A 61 -17.14 -14.82 15.46
CA VAL A 61 -15.73 -14.48 15.32
C VAL A 61 -15.18 -14.03 16.67
N SER A 62 -14.21 -14.76 17.21
CA SER A 62 -13.43 -14.38 18.39
C SER A 62 -12.09 -13.82 17.92
N SER A 63 -12.08 -12.58 17.47
CA SER A 63 -10.86 -11.85 17.06
C SER A 63 -10.69 -10.61 17.94
N PRO A 64 -9.47 -10.17 18.26
CA PRO A 64 -9.23 -8.91 18.96
C PRO A 64 -9.90 -7.70 18.29
N THR A 65 -10.06 -7.71 16.96
CA THR A 65 -10.71 -6.64 16.20
C THR A 65 -12.23 -6.56 16.43
N GLU A 66 -12.86 -7.67 16.88
CA GLU A 66 -14.31 -7.75 17.17
C GLU A 66 -14.66 -7.38 18.62
N LEU A 67 -13.66 -7.19 19.48
CA LEU A 67 -13.89 -6.77 20.86
C LEU A 67 -14.32 -5.30 20.91
N ARG A 68 -15.13 -4.95 21.93
CA ARG A 68 -15.47 -3.55 22.17
C ARG A 68 -14.27 -2.80 22.74
N ASN A 69 -13.98 -1.63 22.18
CA ASN A 69 -12.92 -0.76 22.71
C ASN A 69 -13.44 -0.02 23.96
N PRO A 70 -12.83 -0.23 25.14
CA PRO A 70 -13.30 0.38 26.38
C PRO A 70 -13.20 1.91 26.42
N ARG A 71 -12.41 2.52 25.51
CA ARG A 71 -12.23 3.97 25.43
C ARG A 71 -13.25 4.68 24.54
N SER A 72 -14.07 3.93 23.81
CA SER A 72 -15.07 4.46 22.90
C SER A 72 -16.48 3.94 23.16
N LEU A 73 -16.78 3.52 24.40
CA LEU A 73 -18.09 2.96 24.75
C LEU A 73 -19.23 3.97 24.54
N ASP A 74 -18.96 5.25 24.81
CA ASP A 74 -19.91 6.35 24.71
C ASP A 74 -19.63 7.25 23.47
N LEU A 75 -19.09 6.66 22.40
CA LEU A 75 -18.65 7.39 21.19
C LEU A 75 -19.76 8.23 20.56
N ASP A 76 -21.00 7.75 20.58
CA ASP A 76 -22.19 8.39 20.04
C ASP A 76 -22.64 9.62 20.87
N LEU A 77 -22.19 9.76 22.12
CA LEU A 77 -22.45 10.88 22.99
C LEU A 77 -21.36 11.95 22.95
N MET A 78 -20.25 11.68 22.30
CA MET A 78 -19.09 12.58 22.25
C MET A 78 -19.31 13.74 21.28
N SER A 79 -18.66 14.89 21.56
CA SER A 79 -18.54 15.94 20.55
C SER A 79 -17.69 15.46 19.37
N VAL A 80 -17.88 16.07 18.19
CA VAL A 80 -17.05 15.76 16.99
C VAL A 80 -15.56 15.84 17.30
N ARG A 81 -15.13 16.85 18.07
CA ARG A 81 -13.73 17.03 18.46
C ARG A 81 -13.23 15.87 19.33
N ASP A 82 -14.05 15.39 20.27
CA ASP A 82 -13.68 14.30 21.15
C ASP A 82 -13.65 12.97 20.41
N VAL A 83 -14.58 12.72 19.47
CA VAL A 83 -14.53 11.57 18.57
C VAL A 83 -13.20 11.55 17.80
N LEU A 84 -12.80 12.66 17.17
CA LEU A 84 -11.54 12.79 16.43
C LEU A 84 -10.32 12.57 17.34
N LYS A 85 -10.38 13.08 18.57
CA LYS A 85 -9.33 12.90 19.57
C LYS A 85 -9.16 11.42 19.95
N VAL A 86 -10.25 10.72 20.24
CA VAL A 86 -10.23 9.29 20.59
C VAL A 86 -9.65 8.47 19.42
N ILE A 87 -10.08 8.72 18.20
CA ILE A 87 -9.54 8.05 17.00
C ILE A 87 -8.02 8.30 16.89
N ASN A 88 -7.58 9.55 16.95
CA ASN A 88 -6.18 9.90 16.81
C ASN A 88 -5.29 9.32 17.92
N GLU A 89 -5.76 9.31 19.15
CA GLU A 89 -5.05 8.71 20.28
C GLU A 89 -4.94 7.19 20.17
N ASP A 90 -5.95 6.55 19.59
CA ASP A 90 -5.95 5.11 19.36
C ASP A 90 -5.01 4.73 18.22
N ASP A 91 -5.02 5.50 17.14
CA ASP A 91 -4.15 5.30 15.97
C ASP A 91 -2.66 5.46 16.29
N ARG A 92 -2.29 6.28 17.27
CA ARG A 92 -0.88 6.43 17.73
C ARG A 92 -0.23 5.14 18.19
N ARG A 93 -1.01 4.10 18.48
CA ARG A 93 -0.50 2.79 18.91
C ARG A 93 -0.03 1.94 17.73
N VAL A 94 -0.52 2.23 16.54
CA VAL A 94 -0.27 1.40 15.36
C VAL A 94 1.21 1.33 14.99
N PRO A 95 1.98 2.45 14.91
CA PRO A 95 3.41 2.38 14.63
C PRO A 95 4.19 1.52 15.64
N ALA A 96 3.87 1.63 16.92
CA ALA A 96 4.50 0.82 17.97
C ALA A 96 4.14 -0.68 17.86
N ALA A 97 2.92 -1.00 17.41
CA ALA A 97 2.54 -2.38 17.13
C ALA A 97 3.29 -2.95 15.91
N VAL A 98 3.45 -2.16 14.84
CA VAL A 98 4.25 -2.55 13.67
C VAL A 98 5.72 -2.76 14.03
N THR A 99 6.29 -1.96 14.94
CA THR A 99 7.68 -2.13 15.41
C THR A 99 7.94 -3.53 15.98
N LYS A 100 6.94 -4.19 16.54
CA LYS A 100 7.08 -5.53 17.13
C LYS A 100 7.21 -6.67 16.11
N VAL A 101 6.90 -6.39 14.83
CA VAL A 101 6.90 -7.38 13.74
C VAL A 101 7.87 -7.01 12.61
N LEU A 102 8.87 -6.16 12.91
CA LEU A 102 9.87 -5.73 11.91
C LEU A 102 10.74 -6.88 11.42
N ASP A 103 11.03 -7.86 12.27
CA ASP A 103 11.85 -9.02 11.90
C ASP A 103 11.10 -9.91 10.90
N GLU A 104 9.81 -10.15 11.08
CA GLU A 104 8.97 -10.89 10.14
C GLU A 104 8.82 -10.12 8.81
N ILE A 105 8.67 -8.79 8.87
CA ILE A 105 8.65 -7.96 7.67
C ILE A 105 9.99 -8.09 6.92
N ALA A 106 11.11 -8.06 7.63
CA ALA A 106 12.44 -8.21 7.02
C ALA A 106 12.60 -9.57 6.30
N VAL A 107 12.11 -10.65 6.90
CA VAL A 107 12.10 -11.97 6.23
C VAL A 107 11.25 -11.93 4.96
N ALA A 108 10.06 -11.36 5.00
CA ALA A 108 9.21 -11.21 3.82
C ALA A 108 9.89 -10.37 2.72
N VAL A 109 10.62 -9.30 3.08
CA VAL A 109 11.41 -8.48 2.14
C VAL A 109 12.47 -9.33 1.43
N GLU A 110 13.23 -10.15 2.14
CA GLU A 110 14.28 -10.99 1.52
C GLU A 110 13.67 -12.08 0.60
N LEU A 111 12.50 -12.63 0.93
CA LEU A 111 11.76 -13.52 0.03
C LEU A 111 11.34 -12.79 -1.26
N ALA A 112 10.79 -11.59 -1.15
CA ALA A 112 10.41 -10.77 -2.31
C ALA A 112 11.61 -10.43 -3.19
N VAL A 113 12.73 -10.01 -2.58
CA VAL A 113 13.97 -9.70 -3.30
C VAL A 113 14.48 -10.95 -4.04
N THR A 114 14.44 -12.11 -3.41
CA THR A 114 14.85 -13.39 -4.01
C THR A 114 13.97 -13.75 -5.21
N ALA A 115 12.64 -13.65 -5.04
CA ALA A 115 11.69 -13.92 -6.11
C ALA A 115 11.91 -12.97 -7.31
N LEU A 116 11.98 -11.66 -7.07
CA LEU A 116 12.15 -10.65 -8.13
C LEU A 116 13.49 -10.78 -8.87
N ARG A 117 14.58 -11.08 -8.18
CA ARG A 117 15.89 -11.37 -8.80
C ARG A 117 15.87 -12.62 -9.68
N ALA A 118 15.06 -13.60 -9.32
CA ALA A 118 14.82 -14.80 -10.11
C ALA A 118 13.83 -14.58 -11.28
N GLY A 119 13.40 -13.34 -11.53
CA GLY A 119 12.43 -13.00 -12.57
C GLY A 119 11.00 -13.42 -12.22
N ARG A 120 10.73 -13.68 -10.95
CA ARG A 120 9.42 -14.02 -10.38
C ARG A 120 8.66 -12.76 -9.98
N ARG A 121 7.47 -12.93 -9.38
CA ARG A 121 6.53 -11.86 -9.05
C ARG A 121 6.19 -11.85 -7.57
N VAL A 122 5.68 -10.72 -7.12
CA VAL A 122 5.00 -10.55 -5.83
C VAL A 122 3.52 -10.34 -6.09
N HIS A 123 2.67 -11.13 -5.48
CA HIS A 123 1.22 -11.05 -5.61
C HIS A 123 0.60 -10.62 -4.28
N TYR A 124 -0.27 -9.61 -4.30
CA TYR A 124 -1.11 -9.20 -3.18
C TYR A 124 -2.52 -9.76 -3.38
N PHE A 125 -3.04 -10.51 -2.42
CA PHE A 125 -4.42 -10.98 -2.40
C PHE A 125 -5.15 -10.39 -1.20
N GLY A 126 -6.29 -9.75 -1.44
CA GLY A 126 -7.06 -9.14 -0.36
C GLY A 126 -8.50 -8.84 -0.74
N ALA A 127 -9.35 -8.66 0.27
CA ALA A 127 -10.74 -8.26 0.11
C ALA A 127 -10.99 -6.87 0.74
N GLY A 128 -11.98 -6.14 0.24
CA GLY A 128 -12.42 -4.88 0.78
C GLY A 128 -11.27 -3.86 0.94
N THR A 129 -11.15 -3.24 2.12
CA THR A 129 -10.09 -2.25 2.41
C THR A 129 -8.69 -2.84 2.28
N SER A 130 -8.48 -4.07 2.74
CA SER A 130 -7.18 -4.74 2.67
C SER A 130 -6.71 -4.93 1.23
N GLY A 131 -7.59 -5.41 0.35
CA GLY A 131 -7.28 -5.57 -1.08
C GLY A 131 -7.03 -4.22 -1.78
N ARG A 132 -7.81 -3.18 -1.44
CA ARG A 132 -7.57 -1.82 -1.97
C ARG A 132 -6.22 -1.26 -1.58
N LEU A 133 -5.74 -1.53 -0.36
CA LEU A 133 -4.39 -1.15 0.08
C LEU A 133 -3.31 -1.88 -0.72
N GLY A 134 -3.50 -3.18 -1.03
CA GLY A 134 -2.61 -3.93 -1.91
C GLY A 134 -2.55 -3.33 -3.32
N VAL A 135 -3.71 -2.96 -3.90
CA VAL A 135 -3.76 -2.28 -5.20
C VAL A 135 -3.04 -0.94 -5.15
N LEU A 136 -3.28 -0.14 -4.10
CA LEU A 136 -2.63 1.16 -3.93
C LEU A 136 -1.09 1.01 -3.87
N ASP A 137 -0.58 0.11 -3.03
CA ASP A 137 0.86 -0.10 -2.88
C ASP A 137 1.50 -0.56 -4.20
N ALA A 138 0.91 -1.54 -4.88
CA ALA A 138 1.41 -2.05 -6.15
C ALA A 138 1.42 -0.96 -7.25
N ALA A 139 0.37 -0.14 -7.33
CA ALA A 139 0.23 0.92 -8.34
C ALA A 139 1.27 2.04 -8.19
N GLU A 140 1.69 2.35 -6.95
CA GLU A 140 2.64 3.44 -6.67
C GLU A 140 4.10 3.07 -6.95
N LEU A 141 4.43 1.78 -7.14
CA LEU A 141 5.81 1.34 -7.34
C LEU A 141 6.36 1.70 -8.73
N ALA A 142 5.54 1.59 -9.77
CA ALA A 142 5.96 1.94 -11.12
C ALA A 142 6.32 3.43 -11.27
N PRO A 143 5.48 4.40 -10.85
CA PRO A 143 5.83 5.82 -10.97
C PRO A 143 6.96 6.25 -10.02
N THR A 144 7.16 5.55 -8.89
CA THR A 144 8.17 5.90 -7.89
C THR A 144 9.53 5.29 -8.19
N PHE A 145 9.56 4.01 -8.56
CA PHE A 145 10.79 3.24 -8.69
C PHE A 145 11.00 2.67 -10.09
N ASN A 146 10.17 3.06 -11.08
CA ASN A 146 10.23 2.56 -12.44
C ASN A 146 10.25 1.01 -12.51
N THR A 147 9.38 0.38 -11.69
CA THR A 147 9.27 -1.07 -11.68
C THR A 147 8.53 -1.56 -12.94
N PRO A 148 8.89 -2.72 -13.49
CA PRO A 148 8.05 -3.36 -14.48
C PRO A 148 6.67 -3.67 -13.92
N ASP A 149 5.59 -3.42 -14.69
CA ASP A 149 4.19 -3.62 -14.25
C ASP A 149 3.89 -5.01 -13.70
N ARG A 150 4.68 -6.00 -14.11
CA ARG A 150 4.52 -7.39 -13.69
C ARG A 150 5.20 -7.76 -12.37
N TRP A 151 5.98 -6.86 -11.75
CA TRP A 151 6.70 -7.20 -10.53
C TRP A 151 5.78 -7.36 -9.32
N PHE A 152 4.82 -6.47 -9.21
CA PHE A 152 3.81 -6.49 -8.16
C PHE A 152 2.43 -6.55 -8.79
N CYS A 153 1.68 -7.58 -8.47
CA CYS A 153 0.34 -7.82 -8.98
C CYS A 153 -0.65 -7.81 -7.81
N ALA A 154 -1.70 -7.02 -7.90
CA ALA A 154 -2.72 -6.97 -6.85
C ALA A 154 -4.02 -7.64 -7.33
N HIS A 155 -4.57 -8.48 -6.48
CA HIS A 155 -5.80 -9.25 -6.69
C HIS A 155 -6.81 -8.85 -5.62
N LEU A 156 -7.90 -8.28 -6.06
CA LEU A 156 -8.97 -7.77 -5.19
C LEU A 156 -10.20 -8.65 -5.33
N ALA A 157 -10.66 -9.26 -4.24
CA ALA A 157 -11.90 -10.03 -4.21
C ALA A 157 -13.07 -9.23 -4.81
N GLY A 158 -13.77 -9.81 -5.78
CA GLY A 158 -14.80 -9.12 -6.55
C GLY A 158 -14.29 -8.32 -7.75
N GLY A 159 -12.97 -8.35 -8.02
CA GLY A 159 -12.36 -7.76 -9.20
C GLY A 159 -12.32 -6.22 -9.21
N PRO A 160 -12.14 -5.59 -10.40
CA PRO A 160 -11.96 -4.13 -10.53
C PRO A 160 -13.11 -3.30 -9.95
N ASP A 161 -14.33 -3.78 -10.02
CA ASP A 161 -15.51 -3.10 -9.47
C ASP A 161 -15.42 -2.90 -7.95
N ALA A 162 -14.75 -3.84 -7.25
CA ALA A 162 -14.54 -3.79 -5.81
C ALA A 162 -13.65 -2.64 -5.34
N MET A 163 -12.96 -1.95 -6.26
CA MET A 163 -12.23 -0.70 -5.93
C MET A 163 -13.17 0.40 -5.47
N TRP A 164 -14.34 0.50 -6.09
CA TRP A 164 -15.25 1.64 -5.95
C TRP A 164 -16.47 1.35 -5.08
N ARG A 165 -16.91 0.09 -5.00
CA ARG A 165 -18.10 -0.33 -4.27
C ARG A 165 -17.88 -1.68 -3.58
N ALA A 166 -18.71 -2.00 -2.60
CA ALA A 166 -18.73 -3.34 -2.03
C ALA A 166 -19.28 -4.33 -3.07
N VAL A 167 -18.63 -5.48 -3.18
CA VAL A 167 -19.13 -6.64 -3.94
C VAL A 167 -19.49 -7.70 -2.91
N GLU A 168 -20.76 -7.97 -2.80
CA GLU A 168 -21.29 -8.93 -1.81
C GLU A 168 -20.69 -10.33 -2.03
N ASP A 169 -20.47 -11.05 -0.94
CA ASP A 169 -19.99 -12.43 -0.89
C ASP A 169 -18.56 -12.68 -1.47
N ALA A 170 -17.93 -11.68 -2.07
CA ALA A 170 -16.61 -11.85 -2.70
C ALA A 170 -15.50 -12.22 -1.70
N GLU A 171 -15.57 -11.73 -0.45
CA GLU A 171 -14.58 -12.06 0.58
C GLU A 171 -14.73 -13.49 1.11
N ASP A 172 -15.92 -14.06 1.01
CA ASP A 172 -16.25 -15.42 1.48
C ASP A 172 -15.97 -16.51 0.43
N ASP A 173 -15.58 -16.13 -0.80
CA ASP A 173 -15.29 -17.06 -1.89
C ASP A 173 -13.86 -17.64 -1.82
N GLU A 174 -13.67 -18.64 -0.97
CA GLU A 174 -12.39 -19.36 -0.83
C GLU A 174 -11.99 -20.05 -2.14
N THR A 175 -12.96 -20.63 -2.85
CA THR A 175 -12.72 -21.32 -4.13
C THR A 175 -12.27 -20.33 -5.19
N GLY A 176 -12.93 -19.19 -5.31
CA GLY A 176 -12.55 -18.12 -6.24
C GLY A 176 -11.14 -17.58 -5.98
N GLY A 177 -10.77 -17.38 -4.72
CA GLY A 177 -9.40 -16.99 -4.37
C GLY A 177 -8.35 -18.03 -4.77
N ALA A 178 -8.66 -19.31 -4.56
CA ALA A 178 -7.78 -20.40 -4.97
C ALA A 178 -7.67 -20.55 -6.49
N GLU A 179 -8.77 -20.38 -7.23
CA GLU A 179 -8.77 -20.43 -8.69
C GLU A 179 -8.02 -19.27 -9.31
N GLU A 180 -8.19 -18.05 -8.79
CA GLU A 180 -7.44 -16.87 -9.24
C GLU A 180 -5.93 -17.07 -9.01
N ALA A 181 -5.54 -17.56 -7.85
CA ALA A 181 -4.13 -17.85 -7.58
C ALA A 181 -3.56 -18.92 -8.53
N ARG A 182 -4.29 -20.01 -8.81
CA ARG A 182 -3.87 -21.03 -9.80
C ARG A 182 -3.71 -20.46 -11.21
N GLY A 183 -4.48 -19.43 -11.55
CA GLY A 183 -4.43 -18.78 -12.87
C GLY A 183 -3.27 -17.83 -13.07
N CYS A 184 -2.64 -17.32 -12.02
CA CYS A 184 -1.65 -16.26 -12.13
C CYS A 184 -0.33 -16.49 -11.38
N VAL A 185 -0.30 -17.35 -10.35
CA VAL A 185 0.88 -17.63 -9.54
C VAL A 185 1.72 -18.76 -10.15
N SER A 186 3.02 -18.59 -10.14
CA SER A 186 4.01 -19.57 -10.61
C SER A 186 4.94 -20.03 -9.48
N PRO A 187 5.58 -21.20 -9.60
CA PRO A 187 6.56 -21.65 -8.63
C PRO A 187 7.68 -20.61 -8.40
N GLY A 188 7.98 -20.30 -7.15
CA GLY A 188 8.98 -19.32 -6.75
C GLY A 188 8.49 -17.87 -6.75
N ASP A 189 7.21 -17.59 -7.05
CA ASP A 189 6.59 -16.29 -6.77
C ASP A 189 6.43 -16.11 -5.24
N LEU A 190 6.21 -14.88 -4.81
CA LEU A 190 5.79 -14.56 -3.44
C LEU A 190 4.33 -14.14 -3.43
N VAL A 191 3.52 -14.75 -2.58
CA VAL A 191 2.11 -14.40 -2.41
C VAL A 191 1.88 -13.82 -1.02
N VAL A 192 1.39 -12.59 -0.96
CA VAL A 192 1.10 -11.85 0.28
C VAL A 192 -0.41 -11.72 0.43
N GLY A 193 -0.96 -12.41 1.40
CA GLY A 193 -2.38 -12.31 1.78
C GLY A 193 -2.60 -11.16 2.76
N LEU A 194 -3.61 -10.35 2.49
CA LEU A 194 -4.00 -9.18 3.28
C LEU A 194 -5.40 -9.40 3.86
N ALA A 195 -5.49 -9.70 5.14
CA ALA A 195 -6.74 -9.99 5.83
C ALA A 195 -6.72 -9.40 7.24
N ALA A 196 -7.56 -8.41 7.56
CA ALA A 196 -7.55 -7.77 8.88
C ALA A 196 -7.73 -8.78 10.02
N SER A 197 -8.66 -9.73 9.89
CA SER A 197 -8.90 -10.81 10.85
C SER A 197 -7.96 -12.01 10.70
N GLY A 198 -7.22 -12.10 9.59
CA GLY A 198 -6.44 -13.29 9.23
C GLY A 198 -7.29 -14.51 8.83
N ARG A 199 -8.58 -14.33 8.51
CA ARG A 199 -9.57 -15.40 8.30
C ARG A 199 -10.37 -15.28 7.01
N THR A 200 -10.18 -14.23 6.22
CA THR A 200 -10.90 -13.99 4.97
C THR A 200 -10.78 -15.18 4.03
N PRO A 201 -11.87 -15.89 3.69
CA PRO A 201 -11.81 -17.16 2.93
C PRO A 201 -11.13 -16.99 1.57
N TYR A 202 -11.45 -15.95 0.80
CA TYR A 202 -10.78 -15.64 -0.46
C TYR A 202 -9.25 -15.61 -0.31
N VAL A 203 -8.72 -14.94 0.73
CA VAL A 203 -7.28 -14.82 0.98
C VAL A 203 -6.68 -16.18 1.37
N LEU A 204 -7.36 -16.94 2.22
CA LEU A 204 -6.90 -18.27 2.64
C LEU A 204 -6.87 -19.26 1.48
N GLY A 205 -7.88 -19.23 0.61
CA GLY A 205 -7.91 -20.02 -0.62
C GLY A 205 -6.73 -19.70 -1.53
N ALA A 206 -6.44 -18.41 -1.74
CA ALA A 206 -5.30 -17.97 -2.54
C ALA A 206 -3.95 -18.43 -1.95
N LEU A 207 -3.74 -18.25 -0.65
CA LEU A 207 -2.50 -18.67 0.03
C LEU A 207 -2.33 -20.20 0.00
N GLY A 208 -3.40 -20.97 0.23
CA GLY A 208 -3.37 -22.43 0.15
C GLY A 208 -3.02 -22.94 -1.25
N ALA A 209 -3.62 -22.35 -2.29
CA ALA A 209 -3.29 -22.68 -3.67
C ALA A 209 -1.84 -22.30 -4.03
N ALA A 210 -1.37 -21.13 -3.61
CA ALA A 210 0.00 -20.65 -3.84
C ALA A 210 1.03 -21.59 -3.21
N THR A 211 0.82 -22.03 -1.97
CA THR A 211 1.68 -23.01 -1.29
C THR A 211 1.74 -24.31 -2.11
N GLY A 212 0.60 -24.79 -2.60
CA GLY A 212 0.52 -26.00 -3.43
C GLY A 212 1.24 -25.87 -4.78
N LEU A 213 1.42 -24.65 -5.27
CA LEU A 213 2.17 -24.33 -6.51
C LEU A 213 3.67 -24.15 -6.27
N GLY A 214 4.15 -24.17 -5.03
CA GLY A 214 5.56 -23.93 -4.69
C GLY A 214 5.95 -22.46 -4.65
N ALA A 215 5.01 -21.58 -4.35
CA ALA A 215 5.27 -20.18 -4.04
C ALA A 215 5.46 -20.00 -2.52
N ASP A 216 6.30 -19.05 -2.13
CA ASP A 216 6.36 -18.58 -0.75
C ASP A 216 5.13 -17.76 -0.40
N THR A 217 4.68 -17.83 0.85
CA THR A 217 3.46 -17.18 1.30
C THR A 217 3.67 -16.32 2.53
N VAL A 218 3.07 -15.13 2.54
CA VAL A 218 3.04 -14.20 3.68
C VAL A 218 1.58 -13.90 4.02
N LEU A 219 1.23 -13.90 5.30
CA LEU A 219 -0.06 -13.39 5.75
C LEU A 219 0.14 -12.17 6.64
N ILE A 220 -0.47 -11.03 6.26
CA ILE A 220 -0.49 -9.80 7.05
C ILE A 220 -1.88 -9.62 7.64
N CYS A 221 -1.99 -9.59 8.97
CA CYS A 221 -3.28 -9.39 9.65
C CYS A 221 -3.13 -8.58 10.95
N ALA A 222 -4.27 -8.22 11.57
CA ALA A 222 -4.34 -7.53 12.85
C ALA A 222 -4.69 -8.45 14.04
N ASP A 223 -4.63 -9.76 13.83
CA ASP A 223 -4.85 -10.80 14.85
C ASP A 223 -3.59 -11.67 14.99
N PRO A 224 -2.73 -11.43 16.00
CA PRO A 224 -1.52 -12.26 16.21
C PRO A 224 -1.82 -13.74 16.51
N GLY A 225 -3.06 -14.05 16.92
CA GLY A 225 -3.53 -15.41 17.20
C GLY A 225 -4.22 -16.09 16.03
N ALA A 226 -4.15 -15.53 14.81
CA ALA A 226 -4.81 -16.14 13.66
C ALA A 226 -4.33 -17.57 13.37
N VAL A 227 -5.27 -18.50 13.21
CA VAL A 227 -4.97 -19.93 13.01
C VAL A 227 -4.14 -20.16 11.74
N ALA A 228 -4.37 -19.36 10.70
CA ALA A 228 -3.66 -19.42 9.44
C ALA A 228 -2.15 -19.13 9.54
N ALA A 229 -1.66 -18.59 10.67
CA ALA A 229 -0.23 -18.39 10.94
C ALA A 229 0.61 -19.66 10.75
N ARG A 230 0.00 -20.85 10.96
CA ARG A 230 0.69 -22.14 10.88
C ARG A 230 0.83 -22.70 9.46
N SER A 231 0.19 -22.08 8.49
CA SER A 231 0.11 -22.58 7.10
C SER A 231 0.78 -21.68 6.07
N VAL A 232 1.48 -20.63 6.51
CA VAL A 232 2.20 -19.69 5.65
C VAL A 232 3.71 -19.69 5.95
N THR A 233 4.53 -19.29 4.97
CA THR A 233 5.99 -19.19 5.14
C THR A 233 6.35 -18.11 6.16
N VAL A 234 5.68 -16.94 6.09
CA VAL A 234 5.88 -15.83 7.05
C VAL A 234 4.52 -15.31 7.52
N PHE A 235 4.40 -15.15 8.83
CA PHE A 235 3.22 -14.58 9.46
C PHE A 235 3.53 -13.23 10.09
N ILE A 236 2.81 -12.17 9.67
CA ILE A 236 2.93 -10.80 10.19
C ILE A 236 1.64 -10.43 10.89
N GLY A 237 1.56 -10.77 12.17
CA GLY A 237 0.39 -10.51 13.03
C GLY A 237 0.57 -9.22 13.84
N VAL A 238 -0.01 -8.11 13.38
CA VAL A 238 0.11 -6.81 14.05
C VAL A 238 -0.97 -6.64 15.12
N GLU A 239 -0.59 -6.57 16.38
CA GLU A 239 -1.51 -6.41 17.51
C GLU A 239 -2.08 -4.98 17.59
N THR A 240 -3.15 -4.69 16.84
CA THR A 240 -3.81 -3.37 16.87
C THR A 240 -4.87 -3.24 17.96
N GLY A 241 -5.36 -4.36 18.50
CA GLY A 241 -6.48 -4.41 19.46
C GLY A 241 -7.82 -3.98 18.86
N PRO A 242 -8.85 -3.77 19.71
CA PRO A 242 -10.19 -3.42 19.27
C PRO A 242 -10.25 -2.05 18.63
N GLU A 243 -11.06 -1.92 17.57
CA GLU A 243 -11.28 -0.66 16.86
C GLU A 243 -12.13 0.33 17.66
N VAL A 244 -11.99 1.62 17.37
CA VAL A 244 -12.82 2.68 17.98
C VAL A 244 -14.31 2.46 17.65
N VAL A 245 -14.62 2.04 16.43
CA VAL A 245 -15.92 1.48 16.06
C VAL A 245 -15.74 -0.02 15.95
N THR A 246 -16.34 -0.79 16.83
CA THR A 246 -16.18 -2.24 16.92
C THR A 246 -16.33 -2.93 15.57
N GLY A 247 -15.39 -3.77 15.21
CA GLY A 247 -15.36 -4.51 13.94
C GLY A 247 -15.01 -3.68 12.69
N SER A 248 -14.84 -2.34 12.83
CA SER A 248 -14.53 -1.46 11.70
C SER A 248 -13.04 -1.50 11.34
N THR A 249 -12.58 -2.60 10.76
CA THR A 249 -11.17 -2.88 10.45
C THR A 249 -10.56 -1.99 9.35
N ARG A 250 -11.35 -1.11 8.73
CA ARG A 250 -10.85 -0.05 7.85
C ARG A 250 -10.03 1.02 8.60
N MET A 251 -9.96 0.98 9.93
CA MET A 251 -9.29 1.95 10.80
C MET A 251 -7.88 1.48 11.17
N LYS A 252 -7.61 1.08 12.42
CA LYS A 252 -6.26 0.71 12.88
C LYS A 252 -5.68 -0.50 12.14
N ALA A 253 -6.50 -1.52 11.89
CA ALA A 253 -6.05 -2.71 11.15
C ALA A 253 -5.59 -2.32 9.74
N ALA A 254 -6.35 -1.49 9.02
CA ALA A 254 -5.97 -0.99 7.72
C ALA A 254 -4.74 -0.06 7.78
N THR A 255 -4.65 0.81 8.79
CA THR A 255 -3.47 1.67 9.01
C THR A 255 -2.21 0.82 9.25
N ALA A 256 -2.32 -0.25 10.03
CA ALA A 256 -1.22 -1.19 10.25
C ALA A 256 -0.80 -1.88 8.95
N GLN A 257 -1.75 -2.39 8.16
CA GLN A 257 -1.47 -3.00 6.86
C GLN A 257 -0.76 -2.01 5.91
N LYS A 258 -1.23 -0.76 5.85
CA LYS A 258 -0.58 0.28 5.04
C LYS A 258 0.87 0.52 5.48
N LEU A 259 1.14 0.62 6.79
CA LEU A 259 2.50 0.83 7.30
C LEU A 259 3.40 -0.37 6.97
N VAL A 260 2.89 -1.60 7.11
CA VAL A 260 3.63 -2.82 6.74
C VAL A 260 3.91 -2.86 5.25
N LEU A 261 2.91 -2.63 4.39
CA LEU A 261 3.06 -2.64 2.93
C LEU A 261 4.07 -1.58 2.45
N ASN A 262 3.95 -0.34 2.92
CA ASN A 262 4.89 0.73 2.56
C ASN A 262 6.33 0.39 2.99
N GLY A 263 6.50 -0.14 4.21
CA GLY A 263 7.81 -0.58 4.71
C GLY A 263 8.37 -1.73 3.87
N PHE A 264 7.54 -2.74 3.61
CA PHE A 264 7.88 -3.92 2.82
C PHE A 264 8.30 -3.55 1.40
N SER A 265 7.44 -2.90 0.63
CA SER A 265 7.69 -2.58 -0.78
C SER A 265 8.87 -1.61 -0.94
N THR A 266 8.97 -0.58 -0.08
CA THR A 266 10.12 0.34 -0.10
C THR A 266 11.42 -0.38 0.22
N ALA A 267 11.44 -1.24 1.25
CA ALA A 267 12.65 -2.00 1.59
C ALA A 267 13.07 -2.95 0.47
N VAL A 268 12.12 -3.59 -0.22
CA VAL A 268 12.39 -4.39 -1.43
C VAL A 268 13.06 -3.54 -2.50
N MET A 269 12.56 -2.33 -2.78
CA MET A 269 13.15 -1.42 -3.78
C MET A 269 14.55 -0.97 -3.38
N VAL A 270 14.80 -0.68 -2.11
CA VAL A 270 16.14 -0.36 -1.58
C VAL A 270 17.10 -1.53 -1.81
N ARG A 271 16.68 -2.75 -1.48
CA ARG A 271 17.48 -3.98 -1.66
C ARG A 271 17.76 -4.32 -3.12
N LEU A 272 16.88 -3.91 -4.04
CA LEU A 272 17.05 -4.05 -5.48
C LEU A 272 17.85 -2.91 -6.13
N GLY A 273 18.39 -1.96 -5.34
CA GLY A 273 19.24 -0.87 -5.84
C GLY A 273 18.48 0.23 -6.56
N ARG A 274 17.20 0.43 -6.23
CA ARG A 274 16.37 1.52 -6.79
C ARG A 274 16.59 2.86 -6.07
N VAL A 275 17.42 2.86 -5.03
CA VAL A 275 17.71 4.01 -4.16
C VAL A 275 19.21 4.15 -3.96
N TYR A 276 19.73 5.39 -3.96
CA TYR A 276 21.07 5.75 -3.52
C TYR A 276 20.97 6.74 -2.36
N SER A 277 21.60 6.45 -1.23
CA SER A 277 21.32 7.16 0.03
C SER A 277 19.81 7.10 0.32
N ASN A 278 19.11 8.23 0.33
CA ASN A 278 17.66 8.36 0.42
C ASN A 278 17.03 8.94 -0.86
N LEU A 279 17.78 8.92 -1.98
CA LEU A 279 17.36 9.49 -3.26
C LEU A 279 16.83 8.41 -4.19
N MET A 280 15.69 8.67 -4.84
CA MET A 280 15.13 7.80 -5.88
C MET A 280 15.95 7.98 -7.17
N ILE A 281 16.69 6.96 -7.55
CA ILE A 281 17.63 7.04 -8.69
C ILE A 281 17.20 6.23 -9.92
N ASP A 282 16.04 5.60 -9.87
CA ASP A 282 15.57 4.72 -10.95
C ASP A 282 14.26 5.25 -11.56
N MET A 283 14.20 6.56 -11.78
CA MET A 283 13.04 7.23 -12.35
C MET A 283 13.27 7.57 -13.83
N VAL A 284 12.21 7.57 -14.61
CA VAL A 284 12.19 8.02 -15.99
C VAL A 284 11.50 9.37 -16.11
N ALA A 285 12.15 10.32 -16.76
CA ALA A 285 11.60 11.66 -16.95
C ALA A 285 10.57 11.68 -18.09
N THR A 286 9.30 11.55 -17.76
CA THR A 286 8.20 11.68 -18.73
C THR A 286 7.77 13.15 -18.99
N ASN A 287 8.25 14.10 -18.17
CA ASN A 287 7.94 15.53 -18.31
C ASN A 287 9.10 16.42 -17.82
N ALA A 288 8.98 17.73 -18.06
CA ALA A 288 10.01 18.71 -17.68
C ALA A 288 10.27 18.78 -16.17
N LYS A 289 9.22 18.63 -15.32
CA LYS A 289 9.36 18.62 -13.87
C LYS A 289 10.22 17.45 -13.39
N LEU A 290 9.99 16.25 -13.96
CA LEU A 290 10.78 15.07 -13.63
C LEU A 290 12.23 15.18 -14.10
N ARG A 291 12.49 15.79 -15.26
CA ARG A 291 13.86 16.11 -15.70
C ARG A 291 14.57 17.04 -14.72
N GLY A 292 13.91 18.12 -14.30
CA GLY A 292 14.47 19.02 -13.28
C GLY A 292 14.79 18.29 -11.96
N ARG A 293 13.92 17.36 -11.55
CA ARG A 293 14.16 16.52 -10.36
C ARG A 293 15.40 15.62 -10.51
N MET A 294 15.61 15.01 -11.68
CA MET A 294 16.79 14.19 -11.94
C MET A 294 18.08 15.00 -11.85
N ILE A 295 18.11 16.23 -12.38
CA ILE A 295 19.25 17.15 -12.25
C ILE A 295 19.48 17.47 -10.77
N SER A 296 18.44 17.84 -10.02
CA SER A 296 18.56 18.12 -8.58
C SER A 296 19.11 16.94 -7.79
N ILE A 297 18.71 15.70 -8.13
CA ILE A 297 19.22 14.48 -7.51
C ILE A 297 20.73 14.30 -7.78
N LEU A 298 21.20 14.54 -9.01
CA LEU A 298 22.62 14.46 -9.33
C LEU A 298 23.42 15.51 -8.58
N VAL A 299 22.96 16.77 -8.57
CA VAL A 299 23.60 17.86 -7.81
C VAL A 299 23.70 17.50 -6.32
N GLU A 300 22.61 17.04 -5.71
CA GLU A 300 22.58 16.68 -4.29
C GLU A 300 23.46 15.47 -3.96
N ALA A 301 23.54 14.50 -4.87
CA ALA A 301 24.30 13.28 -4.65
C ALA A 301 25.82 13.43 -4.90
N THR A 302 26.26 14.43 -5.70
CA THR A 302 27.65 14.55 -6.17
C THR A 302 28.29 15.91 -5.92
N ASP A 303 27.55 16.89 -5.38
CA ASP A 303 27.97 18.28 -5.19
C ASP A 303 28.44 18.97 -6.50
N CYS A 304 28.02 18.48 -7.67
CA CYS A 304 28.34 19.09 -8.97
C CYS A 304 27.40 20.26 -9.29
N THR A 305 27.73 21.08 -10.31
CA THR A 305 26.83 22.14 -10.77
C THR A 305 25.68 21.55 -11.61
N GLU A 306 24.60 22.34 -11.80
CA GLU A 306 23.47 21.93 -12.64
C GLU A 306 23.89 21.65 -14.10
N GLU A 307 24.85 22.44 -14.65
CA GLU A 307 25.36 22.26 -15.99
C GLU A 307 26.09 20.91 -16.13
N VAL A 308 26.89 20.53 -15.14
CA VAL A 308 27.59 19.23 -15.12
C VAL A 308 26.59 18.09 -14.98
N ALA A 309 25.58 18.21 -14.11
CA ALA A 309 24.54 17.22 -13.94
C ALA A 309 23.71 17.03 -15.22
N GLN A 310 23.36 18.14 -15.91
CA GLN A 310 22.62 18.11 -17.16
C GLN A 310 23.43 17.47 -18.29
N HIS A 311 24.73 17.76 -18.36
CA HIS A 311 25.64 17.16 -19.34
C HIS A 311 25.76 15.65 -19.12
N ALA A 312 26.02 15.21 -17.89
CA ALA A 312 26.13 13.79 -17.54
C ALA A 312 24.82 13.02 -17.83
N LEU A 313 23.66 13.64 -17.54
CA LEU A 313 22.37 13.03 -17.86
C LEU A 313 22.13 12.91 -19.36
N THR A 314 22.61 13.88 -20.15
CA THR A 314 22.53 13.85 -21.61
C THR A 314 23.45 12.76 -22.18
N GLU A 315 24.69 12.66 -21.71
CA GLU A 315 25.63 11.59 -22.11
C GLU A 315 25.12 10.19 -21.77
N ALA A 316 24.36 10.10 -20.65
CA ALA A 316 23.73 8.85 -20.22
C ALA A 316 22.37 8.56 -20.90
N ASP A 317 21.95 9.29 -21.94
CA ASP A 317 20.65 9.15 -22.60
C ASP A 317 19.45 9.20 -21.62
N GLY A 318 19.57 10.00 -20.56
CA GLY A 318 18.55 10.12 -19.52
C GLY A 318 18.58 9.01 -18.47
N ASP A 319 19.55 8.12 -18.49
CA ASP A 319 19.76 7.11 -17.43
C ASP A 319 20.40 7.77 -16.20
N LEU A 320 19.56 8.12 -15.24
CA LEU A 320 19.98 8.79 -14.00
C LEU A 320 21.01 7.98 -13.21
N LYS A 321 20.87 6.67 -13.17
CA LYS A 321 21.75 5.79 -12.40
C LYS A 321 23.13 5.69 -13.04
N ALA A 322 23.21 5.54 -14.36
CA ALA A 322 24.47 5.54 -15.09
C ALA A 322 25.18 6.89 -14.98
N ALA A 323 24.45 8.02 -15.11
CA ALA A 323 24.98 9.36 -14.90
C ALA A 323 25.54 9.54 -13.48
N LEU A 324 24.82 9.07 -12.45
CA LEU A 324 25.26 9.14 -11.06
C LEU A 324 26.54 8.34 -10.83
N VAL A 325 26.63 7.11 -11.32
CA VAL A 325 27.86 6.29 -11.19
C VAL A 325 29.02 6.91 -11.92
N SER A 326 28.81 7.44 -13.12
CA SER A 326 29.84 8.16 -13.90
C SER A 326 30.37 9.36 -13.15
N LEU A 327 29.49 10.22 -12.61
CA LEU A 327 29.90 11.40 -11.83
C LEU A 327 30.66 11.03 -10.55
N LEU A 328 30.21 10.01 -9.81
CA LEU A 328 30.83 9.60 -8.55
C LEU A 328 32.16 8.87 -8.72
N SER A 329 32.37 8.17 -9.85
CA SER A 329 33.58 7.38 -10.10
C SER A 329 34.58 8.09 -11.02
N GLY A 330 34.13 9.07 -11.80
CA GLY A 330 34.92 9.68 -12.88
C GLY A 330 35.04 8.80 -14.13
N ALA A 331 34.37 7.63 -14.16
CA ALA A 331 34.41 6.70 -15.28
C ALA A 331 33.46 7.13 -16.42
N ALA A 332 33.75 6.68 -17.67
CA ALA A 332 32.83 6.89 -18.78
C ALA A 332 31.48 6.21 -18.53
N VAL A 333 30.40 6.76 -19.11
CA VAL A 333 29.01 6.24 -18.92
C VAL A 333 28.93 4.76 -19.35
N ALA A 334 29.64 4.34 -20.40
CA ALA A 334 29.66 2.94 -20.84
C ALA A 334 30.23 2.00 -19.76
N ASP A 335 31.31 2.41 -19.09
CA ASP A 335 31.92 1.65 -18.00
C ASP A 335 31.05 1.65 -16.77
N ALA A 336 30.38 2.78 -16.46
CA ALA A 336 29.39 2.87 -15.39
C ALA A 336 28.22 1.89 -15.59
N ARG A 337 27.67 1.79 -16.80
CA ARG A 337 26.61 0.80 -17.15
C ARG A 337 27.12 -0.62 -16.99
N ALA A 338 28.29 -0.95 -17.52
CA ALA A 338 28.88 -2.27 -17.38
C ALA A 338 29.15 -2.66 -15.91
N ALA A 339 29.54 -1.70 -15.08
CA ALA A 339 29.72 -1.92 -13.66
C ALA A 339 28.39 -2.10 -12.90
N LEU A 340 27.34 -1.36 -13.27
CA LEU A 340 25.99 -1.54 -12.73
C LEU A 340 25.45 -2.95 -13.04
N ASP A 341 25.60 -3.43 -14.27
CA ASP A 341 25.19 -4.78 -14.66
C ASP A 341 25.89 -5.87 -13.81
N ARG A 342 27.20 -5.72 -13.58
CA ARG A 342 27.99 -6.66 -12.75
C ARG A 342 27.71 -6.55 -11.26
N SER A 343 27.20 -5.43 -10.78
CA SER A 343 26.91 -5.19 -9.36
C SER A 343 25.45 -5.42 -8.97
N ALA A 344 24.70 -6.16 -9.80
CA ALA A 344 23.26 -6.35 -9.61
C ALA A 344 22.51 -5.00 -9.47
N ASN A 345 22.89 -4.02 -10.27
CA ASN A 345 22.31 -2.69 -10.33
C ASN A 345 22.50 -1.83 -9.06
N GLN A 346 23.49 -2.16 -8.23
CA GLN A 346 23.83 -1.44 -7.01
C GLN A 346 24.87 -0.36 -7.27
N VAL A 347 24.54 0.93 -7.08
CA VAL A 347 25.44 2.08 -7.32
C VAL A 347 26.74 1.94 -6.54
N ARG A 348 26.69 1.64 -5.24
CA ARG A 348 27.90 1.50 -4.41
C ARG A 348 28.78 0.32 -4.87
N GLY A 349 28.14 -0.78 -5.30
CA GLY A 349 28.82 -1.93 -5.87
C GLY A 349 29.50 -1.59 -7.19
N ALA A 350 28.83 -0.84 -8.08
CA ALA A 350 29.38 -0.38 -9.34
C ALA A 350 30.60 0.54 -9.14
N ILE A 351 30.51 1.50 -8.22
CA ILE A 351 31.63 2.39 -7.87
C ILE A 351 32.82 1.58 -7.34
N ALA A 352 32.60 0.61 -6.45
CA ALA A 352 33.68 -0.24 -5.95
C ALA A 352 34.37 -1.04 -7.05
N LEU A 353 33.61 -1.53 -8.05
CA LEU A 353 34.16 -2.24 -9.22
C LEU A 353 34.96 -1.34 -10.16
N LEU A 354 34.69 -0.03 -10.17
CA LEU A 354 35.41 0.95 -11.00
C LEU A 354 36.64 1.51 -10.32
N ALA A 355 36.73 1.43 -9.00
CA ALA A 355 37.86 1.93 -8.21
C ALA A 355 39.00 0.92 -8.05
N GLY A 356 38.79 -0.34 -8.35
CA GLY A 356 39.74 -1.44 -8.21
C GLY A 356 40.11 -2.13 -9.45
#